data_fddd25c4ff1135bf37db6e9d6e31dac7
#
_entry.id   fddd25c4ff1135bf37db6e9d6e31dac7
#
_cell.length_a   1.000
_cell.length_b   1.000
_cell.length_c   1.000
_cell.angle_alpha   90.00
_cell.angle_beta   90.00
_cell.angle_gamma   90.00
#
_symmetry.space_group_name_H-M   'P 1'
#
loop_
_entity.id
_entity.type
_entity.pdbx_description
1 polymer ?
#
loop_
_entity_poly.entity_id
_entity_poly.type
_entity_poly.pdbx_seq_one_letter_code
_entity_poly.pdbx_strand_id
1 'polypeptide(L)'
;MSRTNFITKVMKGGSRSISSLLCTHWILHPDFQQVASEIGFFPARGIIEPMMRWHEDLDGNFVEQFQSTAFDQRIWELYLFATLIELGFSLDVTHAVPDFIGTSLFGPIAVEAVTVGPTRRGAEIVPPPPVETQEQMEAYL
;
A
#
# COMPACT_ATOMS: atom_id res chain seq x y z
N MET A 1 -2.99 22.65 14.01
CA MET A 1 -2.93 22.96 12.56
C MET A 1 -4.27 22.59 11.94
N SER A 2 -4.89 23.46 11.19
CA SER A 2 -6.24 23.22 10.63
C SER A 2 -6.14 22.20 9.50
N ARG A 3 -7.13 21.26 9.40
CA ARG A 3 -7.30 20.30 8.27
C ARG A 3 -7.14 20.96 6.89
N THR A 4 -7.55 22.21 6.78
CA THR A 4 -7.47 23.00 5.54
C THR A 4 -6.02 23.26 5.08
N ASN A 5 -5.07 23.41 6.00
CA ASN A 5 -3.66 23.68 5.64
C ASN A 5 -2.93 22.44 5.15
N PHE A 6 -3.31 21.27 5.66
CA PHE A 6 -2.74 19.99 5.22
C PHE A 6 -3.21 19.68 3.77
N ILE A 7 -4.51 19.77 3.52
CA ILE A 7 -5.10 19.55 2.19
C ILE A 7 -4.49 20.51 1.15
N THR A 8 -4.28 21.79 1.50
CA THR A 8 -3.72 22.78 0.58
C THR A 8 -2.25 22.52 0.25
N LYS A 9 -1.47 21.95 1.18
CA LYS A 9 -0.07 21.59 0.93
C LYS A 9 0.06 20.39 -0.01
N VAL A 10 -0.87 19.44 0.12
CA VAL A 10 -0.90 18.18 -0.67
C VAL A 10 -1.39 18.44 -2.11
N MET A 11 -2.26 19.41 -2.33
CA MET A 11 -2.78 19.73 -3.68
C MET A 11 -1.74 20.30 -4.66
N LYS A 12 -0.50 20.55 -4.23
CA LYS A 12 0.60 21.04 -5.10
C LYS A 12 1.40 19.93 -5.79
N GLY A 13 1.18 18.67 -5.47
CA GLY A 13 1.74 17.54 -6.20
C GLY A 13 1.01 17.36 -7.54
N GLY A 14 1.76 17.35 -8.66
CA GLY A 14 1.21 17.22 -10.00
C GLY A 14 0.31 15.98 -10.15
N SER A 15 -0.63 16.06 -11.07
CA SER A 15 -1.59 14.98 -11.39
C SER A 15 -0.85 13.72 -11.86
N ARG A 16 -0.64 12.77 -10.95
CA ARG A 16 -0.15 11.43 -11.29
C ARG A 16 -1.36 10.50 -11.40
N SER A 17 -1.73 10.15 -12.63
CA SER A 17 -2.69 9.07 -12.90
C SER A 17 -1.93 7.74 -12.97
N ILE A 18 -2.54 6.64 -12.51
CA ILE A 18 -1.98 5.28 -12.71
C ILE A 18 -1.65 5.05 -14.18
N SER A 19 -2.49 5.53 -15.10
CA SER A 19 -2.29 5.43 -16.54
C SER A 19 -1.07 6.22 -17.04
N SER A 20 -0.69 7.31 -16.37
CA SER A 20 0.48 8.13 -16.75
C SER A 20 1.80 7.61 -16.17
N LEU A 21 1.71 6.67 -15.22
CA LEU A 21 2.86 6.04 -14.55
C LEU A 21 3.35 4.77 -15.28
N LEU A 22 2.71 4.37 -16.40
CA LEU A 22 3.14 3.20 -17.18
C LEU A 22 4.57 3.40 -17.69
N CYS A 23 5.52 2.89 -16.93
CA CYS A 23 6.92 2.86 -17.32
C CYS A 23 7.15 1.68 -18.27
N THR A 24 7.60 1.94 -19.49
CA THR A 24 7.75 0.92 -20.57
C THR A 24 8.94 0.00 -20.37
N HIS A 25 9.69 0.13 -19.26
CA HIS A 25 10.96 -0.58 -19.02
C HIS A 25 10.87 -1.78 -18.07
N TRP A 26 9.75 -1.96 -17.35
CA TRP A 26 9.63 -2.98 -16.30
C TRP A 26 8.67 -4.10 -16.72
N ILE A 27 8.94 -5.31 -16.25
CA ILE A 27 7.93 -6.39 -16.27
C ILE A 27 6.89 -6.03 -15.21
N LEU A 28 5.72 -5.61 -15.66
CA LEU A 28 4.63 -5.20 -14.78
C LEU A 28 4.05 -6.40 -14.01
N HIS A 29 3.73 -6.18 -12.73
CA HIS A 29 3.04 -7.18 -11.92
C HIS A 29 1.67 -7.50 -12.54
N PRO A 30 1.25 -8.79 -12.60
CA PRO A 30 -0.04 -9.17 -13.21
C PRO A 30 -1.24 -8.43 -12.61
N ASP A 31 -1.29 -8.33 -11.28
CA ASP A 31 -2.40 -7.66 -10.59
C ASP A 31 -2.39 -6.14 -10.81
N PHE A 32 -1.20 -5.53 -10.91
CA PHE A 32 -1.10 -4.14 -11.33
C PHE A 32 -1.66 -3.93 -12.74
N GLN A 33 -1.34 -4.84 -13.68
CA GLN A 33 -1.87 -4.77 -15.05
C GLN A 33 -3.39 -4.85 -15.07
N GLN A 34 -3.98 -5.75 -14.29
CA GLN A 34 -5.44 -5.86 -14.16
C GLN A 34 -6.04 -4.57 -13.61
N VAL A 35 -5.52 -4.08 -12.48
CA VAL A 35 -6.00 -2.83 -11.89
C VAL A 35 -5.85 -1.65 -12.85
N ALA A 36 -4.77 -1.57 -13.60
CA ALA A 36 -4.50 -0.44 -14.51
C ALA A 36 -5.36 -0.46 -15.77
N SER A 37 -5.67 -1.65 -16.32
CA SER A 37 -6.26 -1.77 -17.68
C SER A 37 -7.70 -2.27 -17.70
N GLU A 38 -8.13 -3.16 -16.80
CA GLU A 38 -9.43 -3.77 -16.87
C GLU A 38 -10.55 -2.85 -16.37
N ILE A 39 -11.67 -2.83 -17.09
CA ILE A 39 -12.81 -1.95 -16.78
C ILE A 39 -13.43 -2.27 -15.42
N GLY A 40 -13.41 -3.55 -15.00
CA GLY A 40 -13.94 -3.98 -13.70
C GLY A 40 -13.23 -3.35 -12.50
N PHE A 41 -11.98 -2.90 -12.66
CA PHE A 41 -11.18 -2.25 -11.63
C PHE A 41 -11.28 -0.72 -11.61
N PHE A 42 -12.15 -0.13 -12.43
CA PHE A 42 -12.35 1.32 -12.43
C PHE A 42 -12.64 1.92 -11.05
N PRO A 43 -13.50 1.32 -10.19
CA PRO A 43 -13.72 1.82 -8.83
C PRO A 43 -12.46 1.77 -7.97
N ALA A 44 -11.66 0.71 -8.09
CA ALA A 44 -10.39 0.56 -7.35
C ALA A 44 -9.39 1.65 -7.76
N ARG A 45 -9.25 1.95 -9.07
CA ARG A 45 -8.42 3.06 -9.54
C ARG A 45 -8.84 4.39 -8.94
N GLY A 46 -10.15 4.63 -8.86
CA GLY A 46 -10.70 5.86 -8.27
C GLY A 46 -10.34 6.05 -6.79
N ILE A 47 -9.98 4.99 -6.07
CA ILE A 47 -9.50 5.03 -4.69
C ILE A 47 -7.96 5.13 -4.66
N ILE A 48 -7.27 4.30 -5.41
CA ILE A 48 -5.80 4.19 -5.41
C ILE A 48 -5.15 5.50 -5.90
N GLU A 49 -5.64 6.10 -6.98
CA GLU A 49 -5.05 7.31 -7.56
C GLU A 49 -4.98 8.50 -6.60
N PRO A 50 -6.05 8.87 -5.85
CA PRO A 50 -5.95 9.88 -4.82
C PRO A 50 -4.96 9.52 -3.72
N MET A 51 -4.92 8.25 -3.28
CA MET A 51 -4.00 7.81 -2.23
C MET A 51 -2.54 7.94 -2.66
N MET A 52 -2.21 7.54 -3.88
CA MET A 52 -0.87 7.71 -4.45
C MET A 52 -0.42 9.16 -4.56
N ARG A 53 -1.36 10.10 -4.71
CA ARG A 53 -1.03 11.54 -4.71
C ARG A 53 -0.66 12.07 -3.33
N TRP A 54 -1.20 11.44 -2.29
CA TRP A 54 -1.00 11.86 -0.90
C TRP A 54 0.16 11.12 -0.23
N HIS A 55 0.51 9.96 -0.75
CA HIS A 55 1.65 9.19 -0.26
C HIS A 55 2.96 9.83 -0.78
N GLU A 56 3.82 10.25 0.16
CA GLU A 56 5.16 10.75 -0.19
C GLU A 56 6.10 9.56 -0.40
N ASP A 57 6.71 9.50 -1.57
CA ASP A 57 7.71 8.51 -1.94
C ASP A 57 9.08 8.99 -1.48
N LEU A 58 9.47 8.60 -0.25
CA LEU A 58 10.70 9.07 0.40
C LEU A 58 11.96 8.48 -0.22
N ASP A 59 11.91 7.24 -0.64
CA ASP A 59 13.05 6.51 -1.21
C ASP A 59 13.09 6.51 -2.74
N GLY A 60 12.05 7.03 -3.39
CA GLY A 60 11.92 7.13 -4.84
C GLY A 60 11.61 5.80 -5.55
N ASN A 61 11.40 4.72 -4.81
CA ASN A 61 11.21 3.36 -5.34
C ASN A 61 9.75 2.89 -5.29
N PHE A 62 8.86 3.63 -4.63
CA PHE A 62 7.49 3.21 -4.41
C PHE A 62 6.75 2.90 -5.72
N VAL A 63 6.84 3.81 -6.69
CA VAL A 63 6.12 3.67 -7.97
C VAL A 63 6.62 2.45 -8.74
N GLU A 64 7.94 2.25 -8.81
CA GLU A 64 8.53 1.08 -9.48
C GLU A 64 8.08 -0.22 -8.83
N GLN A 65 8.19 -0.31 -7.52
CA GLN A 65 7.81 -1.50 -6.76
C GLN A 65 6.31 -1.77 -6.82
N PHE A 66 5.48 -0.73 -6.78
CA PHE A 66 4.04 -0.83 -6.96
C PHE A 66 3.66 -1.39 -8.33
N GLN A 67 4.41 -1.04 -9.36
CA GLN A 67 4.14 -1.53 -10.72
C GLN A 67 4.70 -2.92 -10.99
N SER A 68 5.71 -3.38 -10.27
CA SER A 68 6.50 -4.55 -10.65
C SER A 68 6.58 -5.62 -9.57
N THR A 69 7.47 -5.46 -8.58
CA THR A 69 7.90 -6.56 -7.72
C THR A 69 7.16 -6.68 -6.40
N ALA A 70 6.57 -5.58 -5.91
CA ALA A 70 6.00 -5.50 -4.57
C ALA A 70 4.58 -4.90 -4.57
N PHE A 71 3.77 -5.20 -5.59
CA PHE A 71 2.41 -4.68 -5.72
C PHE A 71 1.58 -4.90 -4.45
N ASP A 72 1.53 -6.14 -3.93
CA ASP A 72 0.74 -6.49 -2.74
C ASP A 72 1.19 -5.72 -1.50
N GLN A 73 2.50 -5.59 -1.30
CA GLN A 73 3.06 -4.82 -0.19
C GLN A 73 2.69 -3.34 -0.31
N ARG A 74 2.85 -2.76 -1.49
CA ARG A 74 2.60 -1.33 -1.72
C ARG A 74 1.11 -0.97 -1.71
N ILE A 75 0.22 -1.86 -2.16
CA ILE A 75 -1.23 -1.64 -2.04
C ILE A 75 -1.67 -1.71 -0.57
N TRP A 76 -1.05 -2.59 0.23
CA TRP A 76 -1.31 -2.68 1.67
C TRP A 76 -0.85 -1.43 2.41
N GLU A 77 0.32 -0.90 2.11
CA GLU A 77 0.81 0.37 2.66
C GLU A 77 -0.13 1.54 2.31
N LEU A 78 -0.58 1.64 1.06
CA LEU A 78 -1.56 2.67 0.67
C LEU A 78 -2.88 2.54 1.43
N TYR A 79 -3.36 1.31 1.64
CA TYR A 79 -4.57 1.07 2.41
C TYR A 79 -4.40 1.50 3.87
N LEU A 80 -3.30 1.14 4.51
CA LEU A 80 -2.98 1.57 5.89
C LEU A 80 -2.85 3.08 5.98
N PHE A 81 -2.14 3.71 5.06
CA PHE A 81 -2.01 5.16 4.97
C PHE A 81 -3.39 5.83 4.95
N ALA A 82 -4.27 5.40 4.02
CA ALA A 82 -5.62 5.93 3.91
C ALA A 82 -6.42 5.74 5.20
N THR A 83 -6.34 4.55 5.80
CA THR A 83 -7.03 4.21 7.04
C THR A 83 -6.59 5.11 8.20
N LEU A 84 -5.28 5.30 8.36
CA LEU A 84 -4.73 6.15 9.41
C LEU A 84 -5.15 7.63 9.25
N ILE A 85 -5.16 8.15 8.03
CA ILE A 85 -5.64 9.50 7.75
C ILE A 85 -7.13 9.63 8.08
N GLU A 86 -7.97 8.67 7.68
CA GLU A 86 -9.41 8.66 7.99
C GLU A 86 -9.67 8.58 9.49
N LEU A 87 -8.86 7.83 10.23
CA LEU A 87 -8.92 7.78 11.70
C LEU A 87 -8.43 9.06 12.39
N GLY A 88 -7.95 10.03 11.62
CA GLY A 88 -7.53 11.34 12.13
C GLY A 88 -6.10 11.38 12.66
N PHE A 89 -5.25 10.44 12.26
CA PHE A 89 -3.83 10.51 12.56
C PHE A 89 -3.14 11.58 11.71
N SER A 90 -2.25 12.33 12.34
CA SER A 90 -1.27 13.18 11.66
C SER A 90 0.01 12.35 11.52
N LEU A 91 0.34 11.99 10.29
CA LEU A 91 1.50 11.14 10.00
C LEU A 91 2.77 11.98 9.85
N ASP A 92 3.86 11.46 10.41
CA ASP A 92 5.21 11.97 10.23
C ASP A 92 5.87 11.20 9.08
N VAL A 93 6.08 11.89 7.98
CA VAL A 93 6.65 11.34 6.75
C VAL A 93 8.16 11.61 6.62
N THR A 94 8.84 11.94 7.71
CA THR A 94 10.28 12.22 7.71
C THR A 94 11.16 10.99 7.95
N HIS A 95 10.54 9.87 8.30
CA HIS A 95 11.20 8.61 8.63
C HIS A 95 10.82 7.53 7.62
N ALA A 96 11.80 6.73 7.22
CA ALA A 96 11.59 5.60 6.32
C ALA A 96 11.24 4.29 7.06
N VAL A 97 11.47 4.23 8.35
CA VAL A 97 11.22 3.06 9.23
C VAL A 97 10.80 3.56 10.61
N PRO A 98 9.70 3.04 11.17
CA PRO A 98 8.68 2.19 10.55
C PRO A 98 7.90 2.92 9.45
N ASP A 99 7.11 2.19 8.63
CA ASP A 99 6.37 2.75 7.50
C ASP A 99 5.48 3.95 7.89
N PHE A 100 4.89 3.91 9.09
CA PHE A 100 4.07 5.01 9.59
C PHE A 100 4.37 5.32 11.05
N ILE A 101 4.66 6.59 11.32
CA ILE A 101 4.66 7.17 12.65
C ILE A 101 3.58 8.25 12.67
N GLY A 102 2.69 8.21 13.66
CA GLY A 102 1.59 9.17 13.69
C GLY A 102 1.13 9.52 15.10
N THR A 103 0.40 10.61 15.19
CA THR A 103 -0.25 11.08 16.42
C THR A 103 -1.70 11.43 16.16
N SER A 104 -2.57 11.10 17.11
CA SER A 104 -3.98 11.46 17.10
C SER A 104 -4.46 11.84 18.49
N LEU A 105 -5.76 12.05 18.65
CA LEU A 105 -6.38 12.23 19.97
C LEU A 105 -6.26 10.98 20.86
N PHE A 106 -6.00 9.83 20.27
CA PHE A 106 -5.80 8.55 20.98
C PHE A 106 -4.33 8.31 21.39
N GLY A 107 -3.43 9.20 21.01
CA GLY A 107 -1.99 9.12 21.30
C GLY A 107 -1.14 8.82 20.07
N PRO A 108 0.16 8.61 20.29
CA PRO A 108 1.12 8.26 19.22
C PRO A 108 1.01 6.79 18.85
N ILE A 109 1.28 6.49 17.59
CA ILE A 109 1.43 5.13 17.06
C ILE A 109 2.67 5.02 16.18
N ALA A 110 3.17 3.79 16.08
CA ALA A 110 4.13 3.36 15.07
C ALA A 110 3.60 2.08 14.42
N VAL A 111 3.54 2.04 13.11
CA VAL A 111 2.97 0.92 12.34
C VAL A 111 3.95 0.50 11.26
N GLU A 112 4.18 -0.79 11.16
CA GLU A 112 4.94 -1.44 10.09
C GLU A 112 3.96 -2.27 9.25
N ALA A 113 3.94 -2.06 7.96
CA ALA A 113 3.10 -2.77 7.02
C ALA A 113 3.80 -4.06 6.58
N VAL A 114 3.21 -5.22 6.88
CA VAL A 114 3.79 -6.52 6.51
C VAL A 114 2.77 -7.31 5.70
N THR A 115 3.22 -7.94 4.63
CA THR A 115 2.44 -8.91 3.87
C THR A 115 3.00 -10.32 4.06
N VAL A 116 2.11 -11.28 4.22
CA VAL A 116 2.49 -12.70 4.31
C VAL A 116 2.18 -13.34 2.96
N GLY A 117 3.21 -13.77 2.28
CA GLY A 117 3.08 -14.49 1.01
C GLY A 117 3.04 -16.01 1.21
N PRO A 118 2.70 -16.77 0.17
CA PRO A 118 2.73 -18.23 0.22
C PRO A 118 4.16 -18.74 0.48
N THR A 119 4.27 -19.80 1.28
CA THR A 119 5.56 -20.47 1.51
C THR A 119 6.12 -20.97 0.18
N ARG A 120 7.37 -20.64 -0.12
CA ARG A 120 8.06 -21.07 -1.34
C ARG A 120 9.24 -21.94 -1.00
N ARG A 121 9.42 -23.01 -1.79
CA ARG A 121 10.63 -23.83 -1.78
C ARG A 121 11.28 -23.68 -3.16
N GLY A 122 12.23 -22.76 -3.27
CA GLY A 122 12.75 -22.32 -4.58
C GLY A 122 11.67 -21.60 -5.39
N ALA A 123 11.40 -22.06 -6.60
CA ALA A 123 10.35 -21.50 -7.48
C ALA A 123 8.94 -22.09 -7.21
N GLU A 124 8.85 -23.15 -6.42
CA GLU A 124 7.60 -23.87 -6.16
C GLU A 124 6.85 -23.26 -4.97
N ILE A 125 5.55 -23.02 -5.16
CA ILE A 125 4.64 -22.63 -4.07
C ILE A 125 4.26 -23.90 -3.32
N VAL A 126 4.61 -23.96 -2.03
CA VAL A 126 4.21 -25.06 -1.15
C VAL A 126 2.86 -24.69 -0.52
N PRO A 127 1.78 -25.37 -0.87
CA PRO A 127 0.50 -25.13 -0.24
C PRO A 127 0.61 -25.44 1.26
N PRO A 128 -0.06 -24.67 2.13
CA PRO A 128 -0.14 -25.00 3.54
C PRO A 128 -0.80 -26.37 3.69
N PRO A 129 -0.40 -27.16 4.69
CA PRO A 129 -1.08 -28.43 4.96
C PRO A 129 -2.57 -28.15 5.22
N PRO A 130 -3.47 -29.05 4.78
CA PRO A 130 -4.89 -28.89 5.04
C PRO A 130 -5.14 -28.88 6.55
N VAL A 131 -5.94 -27.91 7.00
CA VAL A 131 -6.36 -27.82 8.40
C VAL A 131 -7.59 -28.72 8.57
N GLU A 132 -7.42 -29.85 9.21
CA GLU A 132 -8.47 -30.87 9.38
C GLU A 132 -9.08 -30.83 10.80
N THR A 133 -8.39 -30.23 11.75
CA THR A 133 -8.83 -30.17 13.15
C THR A 133 -8.78 -28.76 13.71
N GLN A 134 -9.59 -28.51 14.75
CA GLN A 134 -9.60 -27.22 15.45
C GLN A 134 -8.24 -26.92 16.10
N GLU A 135 -7.56 -27.93 16.65
CA GLU A 135 -6.22 -27.77 17.24
C GLU A 135 -5.19 -27.31 16.20
N GLN A 136 -5.29 -27.81 14.96
CA GLN A 136 -4.44 -27.36 13.87
C GLN A 136 -4.74 -25.92 13.48
N MET A 137 -6.00 -25.51 13.53
CA MET A 137 -6.38 -24.11 13.25
C MET A 137 -5.84 -23.16 14.32
N GLU A 138 -5.91 -23.55 15.60
CA GLU A 138 -5.37 -22.78 16.72
C GLU A 138 -3.84 -22.62 16.67
N ALA A 139 -3.14 -23.57 16.08
CA ALA A 139 -1.69 -23.49 15.88
C ALA A 139 -1.25 -22.53 14.76
N TYR A 140 -2.18 -22.06 13.92
CA TYR A 140 -1.93 -21.07 12.86
C TYR A 140 -2.24 -19.61 13.29
N LEU A 141 -2.84 -19.42 14.45
CA LEU A 141 -3.16 -18.10 15.03
C LEU A 141 -2.12 -17.69 16.06
#